data_51a2b589475d4176ea8c055d2b596cde
#
_entry.id   51a2b589475d4176ea8c055d2b596cde
#
_cell.length_a   1.000
_cell.length_b   1.000
_cell.length_c   1.000
_cell.angle_alpha   90.00
_cell.angle_beta   90.00
_cell.angle_gamma   90.00
#
_symmetry.space_group_name_H-M   'P 1'
#
loop_
_entity.id
_entity.type
_entity.pdbx_description
1 polymer ?
#
loop_
_entity_poly.entity_id
_entity_poly.type
_entity_poly.pdbx_seq_one_letter_code
_entity_poly.pdbx_strand_id
1 'polypeptide(L)'
;PSRDAYEREAPEADVTISFLNPFVFCDEHLERAGRSYNIHPSSPLHPGQDPQHWTIYQGTFVAGATLHLIERRVDAGPILDVAEISVAQDATPVEIDRQSENMALALLFKRLDDMLSGALEPIERQWSDENRRRRSDFVSICQIAPDIDPGELDRRIRCFHVPTYRNRLQTMIHGHQFVYSGEPEEE
;
A
#
# COMPACT_ATOMS: atom_id res chain seq x y z
N PRO A 1 4.90 3.31 -18.44
CA PRO A 1 6.25 3.76 -18.73
C PRO A 1 7.23 3.11 -17.76
N SER A 2 8.42 2.72 -18.24
CA SER A 2 9.47 2.25 -17.32
C SER A 2 9.94 3.40 -16.44
N ARG A 3 10.54 3.10 -15.28
CA ARG A 3 11.17 4.11 -14.42
C ARG A 3 12.12 5.00 -15.22
N ASP A 4 12.94 4.41 -16.08
CA ASP A 4 13.90 5.11 -16.94
C ASP A 4 13.24 6.04 -17.97
N ALA A 5 12.02 5.73 -18.43
CA ALA A 5 11.27 6.61 -19.33
C ALA A 5 10.74 7.83 -18.57
N TYR A 6 10.21 7.62 -17.35
CA TYR A 6 9.75 8.73 -16.51
C TYR A 6 10.91 9.65 -16.08
N GLU A 7 12.06 9.09 -15.69
CA GLU A 7 13.25 9.84 -15.31
C GLU A 7 13.80 10.71 -16.47
N ARG A 8 13.65 10.26 -17.72
CA ARG A 8 14.07 11.01 -18.90
C ARG A 8 13.04 12.02 -19.42
N GLU A 9 11.76 11.73 -19.24
CA GLU A 9 10.67 12.40 -19.94
C GLU A 9 9.71 13.15 -18.98
N ALA A 10 9.98 13.12 -17.65
CA ALA A 10 9.13 13.83 -16.71
C ALA A 10 9.07 15.33 -17.06
N PRO A 11 7.95 15.83 -17.59
CA PRO A 11 7.85 17.23 -17.94
C PRO A 11 7.83 18.09 -16.67
N GLU A 12 8.23 19.34 -16.79
CA GLU A 12 7.87 20.33 -15.80
C GLU A 12 6.34 20.49 -15.77
N ALA A 13 5.76 20.44 -14.61
CA ALA A 13 4.31 20.53 -14.42
C ALA A 13 3.96 21.44 -13.24
N ASP A 14 2.90 22.21 -13.36
CA ASP A 14 2.38 23.03 -12.27
C ASP A 14 1.75 22.15 -11.17
N VAL A 15 1.16 21.01 -11.59
CA VAL A 15 0.51 20.04 -10.71
C VAL A 15 0.85 18.62 -11.16
N THR A 16 1.28 17.81 -10.22
CA THR A 16 1.52 16.36 -10.43
C THR A 16 0.61 15.56 -9.52
N ILE A 17 -0.09 14.58 -10.07
CA ILE A 17 -0.95 13.65 -9.32
C ILE A 17 -0.42 12.23 -9.52
N SER A 18 0.06 11.62 -8.44
CA SER A 18 0.42 10.21 -8.37
C SER A 18 -0.82 9.41 -7.92
N PHE A 19 -1.25 8.48 -8.76
CA PHE A 19 -2.43 7.67 -8.50
C PHE A 19 -2.10 6.19 -8.73
N LEU A 20 -2.21 5.38 -7.68
CA LEU A 20 -1.90 3.93 -7.69
C LEU A 20 -0.56 3.61 -8.36
N ASN A 21 0.41 4.49 -8.19
CA ASN A 21 1.68 4.42 -8.86
C ASN A 21 2.78 3.96 -7.89
N PRO A 22 3.53 2.89 -8.20
CA PRO A 22 4.63 2.41 -7.36
C PRO A 22 5.92 3.25 -7.49
N PHE A 23 5.90 4.32 -8.27
CA PHE A 23 7.07 5.16 -8.48
C PHE A 23 7.36 6.02 -7.24
N VAL A 24 8.60 6.00 -6.78
CA VAL A 24 9.07 6.82 -5.66
C VAL A 24 9.77 8.05 -6.21
N PHE A 25 9.27 9.24 -5.89
CA PHE A 25 9.82 10.51 -6.30
C PHE A 25 11.13 10.79 -5.53
N CYS A 26 12.18 11.16 -6.27
CA CYS A 26 13.40 11.71 -5.70
C CYS A 26 13.33 13.26 -5.68
N ASP A 27 14.33 13.89 -5.07
CA ASP A 27 14.35 15.36 -4.91
C ASP A 27 14.26 16.07 -6.28
N GLU A 28 14.98 15.58 -7.30
CA GLU A 28 14.94 16.15 -8.66
C GLU A 28 13.55 16.06 -9.31
N HIS A 29 12.80 14.98 -9.03
CA HIS A 29 11.42 14.84 -9.51
C HIS A 29 10.50 15.83 -8.83
N LEU A 30 10.65 16.03 -7.50
CA LEU A 30 9.83 16.95 -6.72
C LEU A 30 10.08 18.41 -7.11
N GLU A 31 11.32 18.77 -7.46
CA GLU A 31 11.66 20.12 -7.94
C GLU A 31 10.95 20.48 -9.28
N ARG A 32 10.70 19.48 -10.13
CA ARG A 32 10.04 19.66 -11.45
C ARG A 32 8.53 19.48 -11.39
N ALA A 33 8.06 18.77 -10.38
CA ALA A 33 6.69 18.27 -10.35
C ALA A 33 5.66 19.31 -9.90
N GLY A 34 6.10 20.54 -9.57
CA GLY A 34 5.23 21.57 -9.01
C GLY A 34 4.51 21.09 -7.75
N ARG A 35 3.24 21.40 -7.64
CA ARG A 35 2.41 20.92 -6.52
C ARG A 35 2.12 19.42 -6.70
N SER A 36 2.63 18.59 -5.80
CA SER A 36 2.64 17.14 -5.99
C SER A 36 1.75 16.43 -4.99
N TYR A 37 0.77 15.69 -5.49
CA TYR A 37 -0.22 14.95 -4.72
C TYR A 37 -0.06 13.45 -4.93
N ASN A 38 -0.29 12.65 -3.89
CA ASN A 38 -0.46 11.21 -4.00
C ASN A 38 -1.80 10.78 -3.41
N ILE A 39 -2.44 9.80 -4.05
CA ILE A 39 -3.58 9.11 -3.48
C ILE A 39 -3.13 7.68 -3.17
N HIS A 40 -2.84 7.47 -1.89
CA HIS A 40 -2.46 6.17 -1.35
C HIS A 40 -3.72 5.31 -1.11
N PRO A 41 -3.84 4.09 -1.68
CA PRO A 41 -5.03 3.27 -1.54
C PRO A 41 -5.07 2.55 -0.19
N SER A 42 -4.98 3.31 0.88
CA SER A 42 -5.12 2.83 2.26
C SER A 42 -5.48 3.95 3.23
N SER A 43 -5.95 3.53 4.40
CA SER A 43 -6.02 4.37 5.58
C SER A 43 -4.65 4.91 5.99
N PRO A 44 -4.56 6.10 6.61
CA PRO A 44 -3.33 6.59 7.24
C PRO A 44 -2.79 5.67 8.35
N LEU A 45 -3.59 4.70 8.81
CA LEU A 45 -3.17 3.69 9.77
C LEU A 45 -2.14 2.71 9.20
N HIS A 46 -2.09 2.55 7.87
CA HIS A 46 -1.22 1.59 7.20
C HIS A 46 -0.43 2.26 6.06
N PRO A 47 0.51 3.16 6.38
CA PRO A 47 1.38 3.77 5.39
C PRO A 47 2.39 2.75 4.85
N GLY A 48 2.77 2.91 3.59
CA GLY A 48 3.77 2.09 2.93
C GLY A 48 3.19 0.98 2.07
N GLN A 49 3.89 -0.13 1.96
CA GLN A 49 3.62 -1.12 0.94
C GLN A 49 2.68 -2.22 1.42
N ASP A 50 1.78 -2.65 0.52
CA ASP A 50 0.89 -3.80 0.67
C ASP A 50 -0.06 -3.69 1.90
N PRO A 51 -0.69 -2.51 2.14
CA PRO A 51 -1.47 -2.23 3.35
C PRO A 51 -2.65 -3.18 3.57
N GLN A 52 -3.25 -3.72 2.49
CA GLN A 52 -4.37 -4.65 2.53
C GLN A 52 -4.06 -5.95 3.30
N HIS A 53 -2.81 -6.36 3.32
CA HIS A 53 -2.36 -7.53 4.08
C HIS A 53 -2.19 -7.20 5.57
N TRP A 54 -1.61 -6.03 5.83
CA TRP A 54 -1.26 -5.60 7.18
C TRP A 54 -2.47 -5.23 8.02
N THR A 55 -3.54 -4.66 7.41
CA THR A 55 -4.77 -4.33 8.12
C THR A 55 -5.45 -5.58 8.69
N ILE A 56 -5.40 -6.73 7.98
CA ILE A 56 -5.89 -8.01 8.47
C ILE A 56 -4.94 -8.57 9.54
N TYR A 57 -3.64 -8.58 9.25
CA TYR A 57 -2.64 -9.15 10.15
C TYR A 57 -2.58 -8.42 11.50
N GLN A 58 -2.79 -7.12 11.52
CA GLN A 58 -2.83 -6.31 12.74
C GLN A 58 -4.23 -6.24 13.38
N GLY A 59 -5.26 -6.78 12.74
CA GLY A 59 -6.63 -6.81 13.26
C GLY A 59 -7.33 -5.45 13.26
N THR A 60 -6.90 -4.50 12.42
CA THR A 60 -7.54 -3.19 12.31
C THR A 60 -8.76 -3.20 11.41
N PHE A 61 -8.80 -4.08 10.41
CA PHE A 61 -9.93 -4.31 9.50
C PHE A 61 -10.49 -3.01 8.90
N VAL A 62 -9.62 -2.22 8.29
CA VAL A 62 -9.96 -0.94 7.65
C VAL A 62 -9.50 -0.96 6.19
N ALA A 63 -10.40 -0.61 5.28
CA ALA A 63 -10.07 -0.20 3.92
C ALA A 63 -10.15 1.32 3.80
N GLY A 64 -9.37 1.92 2.90
CA GLY A 64 -9.38 3.37 2.78
C GLY A 64 -8.55 3.92 1.64
N ALA A 65 -8.61 5.24 1.50
CA ALA A 65 -7.75 6.01 0.63
C ALA A 65 -7.33 7.31 1.31
N THR A 66 -6.09 7.71 1.12
CA THR A 66 -5.51 8.91 1.71
C THR A 66 -4.94 9.80 0.61
N LEU A 67 -5.48 11.01 0.47
CA LEU A 67 -4.90 12.07 -0.35
C LEU A 67 -3.93 12.89 0.49
N HIS A 68 -2.68 13.02 0.03
CA HIS A 68 -1.65 13.76 0.74
C HIS A 68 -0.66 14.45 -0.23
N LEU A 69 0.10 15.41 0.28
CA LEU A 69 1.23 15.97 -0.46
C LEU A 69 2.36 14.93 -0.55
N ILE A 70 3.04 14.90 -1.69
CA ILE A 70 4.22 14.05 -1.84
C ILE A 70 5.41 14.73 -1.16
N GLU A 71 6.11 13.96 -0.35
CA GLU A 71 7.38 14.28 0.25
C GLU A 71 8.42 13.21 -0.06
N ARG A 72 9.69 13.47 0.26
CA ARG A 72 10.79 12.52 0.06
C ARG A 72 10.54 11.18 0.73
N ARG A 73 9.93 11.19 1.92
CA ARG A 73 9.51 9.97 2.62
C ARG A 73 8.15 9.52 2.11
N VAL A 74 8.08 8.29 1.64
CA VAL A 74 6.84 7.70 1.12
C VAL A 74 5.74 7.71 2.18
N ASP A 75 4.53 8.12 1.79
CA ASP A 75 3.32 8.21 2.61
C ASP A 75 3.55 8.93 3.95
N ALA A 76 4.23 10.08 3.92
CA ALA A 76 4.58 10.84 5.11
C ALA A 76 4.20 12.33 5.03
N GLY A 77 3.85 12.82 3.85
CA GLY A 77 3.47 14.20 3.66
C GLY A 77 2.14 14.56 4.31
N PRO A 78 1.85 15.86 4.44
CA PRO A 78 0.60 16.38 5.02
C PRO A 78 -0.62 15.76 4.36
N ILE A 79 -1.55 15.25 5.17
CA ILE A 79 -2.80 14.63 4.71
C ILE A 79 -3.81 15.72 4.41
N LEU A 80 -4.48 15.61 3.25
CA LEU A 80 -5.43 16.60 2.73
C LEU A 80 -6.87 16.10 2.78
N ASP A 81 -7.10 14.79 2.57
CA ASP A 81 -8.42 14.16 2.73
C ASP A 81 -8.24 12.65 2.94
N VAL A 82 -9.20 12.03 3.61
CA VAL A 82 -9.22 10.59 3.91
C VAL A 82 -10.61 10.03 3.67
N ALA A 83 -10.68 8.87 3.05
CA ALA A 83 -11.86 8.04 2.99
C ALA A 83 -11.55 6.69 3.65
N GLU A 84 -12.34 6.26 4.62
CA GLU A 84 -12.14 5.02 5.39
C GLU A 84 -13.47 4.31 5.62
N ILE A 85 -13.43 2.98 5.58
CA ILE A 85 -14.54 2.12 6.00
C ILE A 85 -14.00 0.94 6.82
N SER A 86 -14.78 0.49 7.78
CA SER A 86 -14.56 -0.80 8.44
C SER A 86 -14.93 -1.93 7.49
N VAL A 87 -14.10 -2.96 7.42
CA VAL A 87 -14.35 -4.18 6.63
C VAL A 87 -14.68 -5.36 7.54
N ALA A 88 -15.31 -6.39 6.98
CA ALA A 88 -15.61 -7.60 7.72
C ALA A 88 -14.34 -8.31 8.21
N GLN A 89 -14.43 -8.99 9.35
CA GLN A 89 -13.26 -9.68 9.92
C GLN A 89 -12.78 -10.86 9.07
N ASP A 90 -13.63 -11.39 8.20
CA ASP A 90 -13.33 -12.45 7.23
C ASP A 90 -12.92 -11.92 5.84
N ALA A 91 -12.87 -10.60 5.67
CA ALA A 91 -12.44 -9.99 4.42
C ALA A 91 -11.03 -10.47 4.01
N THR A 92 -10.87 -10.68 2.72
CA THR A 92 -9.59 -11.08 2.11
C THR A 92 -8.75 -9.85 1.74
N PRO A 93 -7.41 -9.99 1.60
CA PRO A 93 -6.57 -8.90 1.11
C PRO A 93 -7.03 -8.34 -0.24
N VAL A 94 -7.52 -9.21 -1.15
CA VAL A 94 -8.00 -8.82 -2.48
C VAL A 94 -9.26 -7.96 -2.40
N GLU A 95 -10.18 -8.29 -1.50
CA GLU A 95 -11.40 -7.49 -1.29
C GLU A 95 -11.08 -6.12 -0.70
N ILE A 96 -10.15 -6.06 0.27
CA ILE A 96 -9.72 -4.80 0.88
C ILE A 96 -9.00 -3.92 -0.16
N ASP A 97 -8.11 -4.50 -0.95
CA ASP A 97 -7.39 -3.81 -2.03
C ASP A 97 -8.37 -3.16 -3.00
N ARG A 98 -9.31 -3.95 -3.53
CA ARG A 98 -10.35 -3.46 -4.44
C ARG A 98 -11.21 -2.35 -3.83
N GLN A 99 -11.59 -2.47 -2.56
CA GLN A 99 -12.36 -1.42 -1.88
C GLN A 99 -11.53 -0.14 -1.74
N SER A 100 -10.28 -0.25 -1.36
CA SER A 100 -9.35 0.87 -1.21
C SER A 100 -9.07 1.56 -2.55
N GLU A 101 -8.89 0.82 -3.63
CA GLU A 101 -8.74 1.37 -4.99
C GLU A 101 -9.99 2.13 -5.45
N ASN A 102 -11.18 1.59 -5.21
CA ASN A 102 -12.44 2.27 -5.52
C ASN A 102 -12.59 3.58 -4.72
N MET A 103 -12.21 3.56 -3.45
CA MET A 103 -12.22 4.77 -2.61
C MET A 103 -11.18 5.78 -3.08
N ALA A 104 -10.00 5.33 -3.50
CA ALA A 104 -8.97 6.18 -4.08
C ALA A 104 -9.46 6.86 -5.36
N LEU A 105 -10.15 6.13 -6.23
CA LEU A 105 -10.75 6.67 -7.45
C LEU A 105 -11.84 7.71 -7.14
N ALA A 106 -12.71 7.40 -6.19
CA ALA A 106 -13.76 8.34 -5.76
C ALA A 106 -13.15 9.62 -5.16
N LEU A 107 -12.08 9.48 -4.38
CA LEU A 107 -11.37 10.60 -3.77
C LEU A 107 -10.67 11.46 -4.83
N LEU A 108 -10.08 10.85 -5.87
CA LEU A 108 -9.51 11.55 -7.01
C LEU A 108 -10.55 12.45 -7.67
N PHE A 109 -11.70 11.90 -8.06
CA PHE A 109 -12.74 12.69 -8.72
C PHE A 109 -13.34 13.77 -7.80
N LYS A 110 -13.53 13.47 -6.53
CA LYS A 110 -14.04 14.42 -5.53
C LYS A 110 -13.13 15.64 -5.37
N ARG A 111 -11.80 15.46 -5.49
CA ARG A 111 -10.80 16.48 -5.16
C ARG A 111 -10.01 17.02 -6.35
N LEU A 112 -10.31 16.58 -7.56
CA LEU A 112 -9.53 16.94 -8.76
C LEU A 112 -9.45 18.48 -8.94
N ASP A 113 -10.57 19.17 -8.89
CA ASP A 113 -10.59 20.64 -9.09
C ASP A 113 -9.85 21.37 -7.96
N ASP A 114 -9.99 20.88 -6.71
CA ASP A 114 -9.28 21.42 -5.56
C ASP A 114 -7.75 21.22 -5.68
N MET A 115 -7.31 20.06 -6.17
CA MET A 115 -5.89 19.79 -6.44
C MET A 115 -5.36 20.71 -7.54
N LEU A 116 -6.09 20.86 -8.63
CA LEU A 116 -5.70 21.71 -9.76
C LEU A 116 -5.61 23.18 -9.38
N SER A 117 -6.58 23.68 -8.61
CA SER A 117 -6.59 25.08 -8.13
C SER A 117 -5.65 25.34 -6.96
N GLY A 118 -5.23 24.29 -6.25
CA GLY A 118 -4.42 24.38 -5.04
C GLY A 118 -5.18 24.86 -3.83
N ALA A 119 -6.47 24.61 -3.78
CA ALA A 119 -7.34 25.03 -2.67
C ALA A 119 -7.31 24.07 -1.46
N LEU A 120 -6.58 22.96 -1.57
CA LEU A 120 -6.51 21.97 -0.49
C LEU A 120 -5.57 22.41 0.62
N GLU A 121 -6.06 22.33 1.84
CA GLU A 121 -5.30 22.56 3.07
C GLU A 121 -5.12 21.25 3.86
N PRO A 122 -4.01 21.07 4.58
CA PRO A 122 -3.81 19.93 5.45
C PRO A 122 -4.88 19.83 6.54
N ILE A 123 -5.31 18.60 6.81
CA ILE A 123 -6.23 18.26 7.90
C ILE A 123 -5.48 17.76 9.14
N GLU A 124 -6.13 17.83 10.30
CA GLU A 124 -5.58 17.27 11.56
C GLU A 124 -5.68 15.74 11.59
N ARG A 125 -4.97 15.08 10.68
CA ARG A 125 -4.85 13.63 10.61
C ARG A 125 -3.38 13.28 10.42
N GLN A 126 -2.91 12.21 11.07
CA GLN A 126 -1.52 11.82 11.02
C GLN A 126 -1.38 10.37 10.54
N TRP A 127 -0.24 10.08 9.93
CA TRP A 127 0.19 8.75 9.58
C TRP A 127 0.59 7.96 10.83
N SER A 128 0.24 6.67 10.87
CA SER A 128 0.73 5.75 11.90
C SER A 128 2.13 5.24 11.50
N ASP A 129 3.16 5.93 11.97
CA ASP A 129 4.55 5.57 11.64
C ASP A 129 4.95 4.20 12.19
N GLU A 130 4.37 3.75 13.28
CA GLU A 130 4.58 2.41 13.86
C GLU A 130 4.09 1.28 12.94
N ASN A 131 3.07 1.56 12.15
CA ASN A 131 2.48 0.63 11.19
C ASN A 131 3.07 0.75 9.80
N ARG A 132 4.01 1.64 9.57
CA ARG A 132 4.67 1.82 8.28
C ARG A 132 5.39 0.56 7.86
N ARG A 133 5.10 0.08 6.64
CA ARG A 133 5.68 -1.16 6.11
C ARG A 133 6.44 -0.91 4.82
N ARG A 134 7.55 -1.62 4.69
CA ARG A 134 8.38 -1.67 3.48
C ARG A 134 8.22 -3.03 2.82
N ARG A 135 8.65 -3.11 1.59
CA ARG A 135 8.70 -4.40 0.87
C ARG A 135 9.54 -5.46 1.60
N SER A 136 10.62 -5.05 2.27
CA SER A 136 11.43 -5.95 3.07
C SER A 136 10.65 -6.61 4.21
N ASP A 137 9.69 -5.89 4.81
CA ASP A 137 8.87 -6.42 5.90
C ASP A 137 7.93 -7.51 5.37
N PHE A 138 7.35 -7.30 4.17
CA PHE A 138 6.54 -8.31 3.49
C PHE A 138 7.36 -9.57 3.14
N VAL A 139 8.55 -9.39 2.58
CA VAL A 139 9.45 -10.50 2.28
C VAL A 139 9.82 -11.26 3.55
N SER A 140 10.10 -10.55 4.65
CA SER A 140 10.46 -11.14 5.93
C SER A 140 9.33 -11.94 6.56
N ILE A 141 8.10 -11.40 6.58
CA ILE A 141 6.94 -12.10 7.16
C ILE A 141 6.57 -13.37 6.38
N CYS A 142 6.87 -13.41 5.09
CA CYS A 142 6.66 -14.59 4.25
C CYS A 142 7.71 -15.69 4.47
N GLN A 143 8.79 -15.43 5.22
CA GLN A 143 9.75 -16.49 5.61
C GLN A 143 9.20 -17.21 6.85
N ILE A 144 8.87 -18.48 6.70
CA ILE A 144 8.27 -19.31 7.75
C ILE A 144 9.37 -20.12 8.42
N ALA A 145 9.49 -19.97 9.74
CA ALA A 145 10.38 -20.81 10.53
C ALA A 145 9.79 -22.24 10.60
N PRO A 146 10.62 -23.31 10.52
CA PRO A 146 10.12 -24.69 10.58
C PRO A 146 9.38 -25.04 11.89
N ASP A 147 9.65 -24.29 12.96
CA ASP A 147 9.08 -24.43 14.29
C ASP A 147 8.05 -23.33 14.65
N ILE A 148 7.48 -22.67 13.64
CA ILE A 148 6.47 -21.63 13.84
C ILE A 148 5.26 -22.15 14.63
N ASP A 149 4.69 -21.31 15.47
CA ASP A 149 3.42 -21.60 16.14
C ASP A 149 2.30 -21.83 15.12
N PRO A 150 1.45 -22.88 15.28
CA PRO A 150 0.39 -23.19 14.32
C PRO A 150 -0.61 -22.04 14.12
N GLY A 151 -1.00 -21.32 15.17
CA GLY A 151 -1.92 -20.19 15.08
C GLY A 151 -1.31 -18.99 14.34
N GLU A 152 -0.01 -18.77 14.50
CA GLU A 152 0.71 -17.74 13.74
C GLU A 152 0.88 -18.17 12.27
N LEU A 153 1.08 -19.45 11.98
CA LEU A 153 1.12 -19.95 10.61
C LEU A 153 -0.22 -19.72 9.90
N ASP A 154 -1.33 -20.13 10.52
CA ASP A 154 -2.68 -19.93 9.98
C ASP A 154 -2.96 -18.44 9.73
N ARG A 155 -2.56 -17.59 10.68
CA ARG A 155 -2.68 -16.13 10.53
C ARG A 155 -1.89 -15.61 9.34
N ARG A 156 -0.65 -16.07 9.14
CA ARG A 156 0.17 -15.67 7.98
C ARG A 156 -0.38 -16.20 6.68
N ILE A 157 -0.87 -17.44 6.64
CA ILE A 157 -1.53 -18.00 5.45
C ILE A 157 -2.72 -17.11 5.09
N ARG A 158 -3.60 -16.83 6.03
CA ARG A 158 -4.77 -15.99 5.80
C ARG A 158 -4.41 -14.60 5.28
N CYS A 159 -3.37 -13.97 5.82
CA CYS A 159 -3.04 -12.58 5.52
C CYS A 159 -2.15 -12.42 4.29
N PHE A 160 -1.25 -13.37 4.02
CA PHE A 160 -0.18 -13.19 3.03
C PHE A 160 -0.19 -14.23 1.91
N HIS A 161 -1.05 -15.25 1.97
CA HIS A 161 -1.20 -16.17 0.85
C HIS A 161 -2.19 -15.61 -0.17
N VAL A 162 -1.64 -15.07 -1.27
CA VAL A 162 -2.41 -14.70 -2.47
C VAL A 162 -1.75 -15.40 -3.65
N PRO A 163 -2.42 -16.38 -4.28
CA PRO A 163 -1.79 -17.24 -5.31
C PRO A 163 -1.15 -16.49 -6.47
N THR A 164 -1.72 -15.34 -6.83
CA THR A 164 -1.25 -14.48 -7.92
C THR A 164 -0.14 -13.52 -7.51
N TYR A 165 0.13 -13.43 -6.20
CA TYR A 165 1.12 -12.49 -5.70
C TYR A 165 2.55 -13.04 -5.85
N ARG A 166 3.48 -12.15 -6.18
CA ARG A 166 4.89 -12.53 -6.43
C ARG A 166 5.66 -13.01 -5.20
N ASN A 167 5.28 -12.57 -4.00
CA ASN A 167 5.89 -13.01 -2.76
C ASN A 167 5.00 -14.10 -2.16
N ARG A 168 5.57 -15.28 -1.91
CA ARG A 168 4.86 -16.43 -1.36
C ARG A 168 5.42 -16.81 -0.01
N LEU A 169 4.56 -17.37 0.83
CA LEU A 169 4.98 -18.02 2.07
C LEU A 169 5.93 -19.17 1.74
N GLN A 170 7.07 -19.22 2.41
CA GLN A 170 8.11 -20.20 2.13
C GLN A 170 8.94 -20.51 3.36
N THR A 171 9.54 -21.70 3.38
CA THR A 171 10.46 -22.14 4.42
C THR A 171 11.71 -22.77 3.83
N MET A 172 12.80 -22.78 4.60
CA MET A 172 14.04 -23.46 4.26
C MET A 172 14.23 -24.66 5.19
N ILE A 173 14.35 -25.85 4.63
CA ILE A 173 14.62 -27.09 5.39
C ILE A 173 15.85 -27.75 4.78
N HIS A 174 16.91 -27.90 5.57
CA HIS A 174 18.18 -28.50 5.15
C HIS A 174 18.77 -27.89 3.85
N GLY A 175 18.59 -26.55 3.66
CA GLY A 175 19.06 -25.85 2.47
C GLY A 175 18.15 -25.92 1.25
N HIS A 176 17.02 -26.60 1.35
CA HIS A 176 16.00 -26.66 0.30
C HIS A 176 14.85 -25.70 0.60
N GLN A 177 14.42 -24.95 -0.42
CA GLN A 177 13.29 -24.03 -0.33
C GLN A 177 11.98 -24.76 -0.62
N PHE A 178 11.01 -24.58 0.27
CA PHE A 178 9.63 -25.05 0.12
C PHE A 178 8.70 -23.83 0.08
N VAL A 179 7.79 -23.83 -0.88
CA VAL A 179 6.83 -22.73 -1.09
C VAL A 179 5.43 -23.25 -0.84
N TYR A 180 4.66 -22.55 -0.02
CA TYR A 180 3.26 -22.87 0.22
C TYR A 180 2.43 -22.60 -1.05
N SER A 181 1.76 -23.62 -1.54
CA SER A 181 0.94 -23.56 -2.78
C SER A 181 -0.54 -23.35 -2.53
N GLY A 182 -0.99 -23.45 -1.30
CA GLY A 182 -2.40 -23.50 -0.92
C GLY A 182 -2.83 -24.88 -0.47
N GLU A 183 -4.12 -25.06 -0.21
CA GLU A 183 -4.67 -26.37 0.05
C GLU A 183 -4.55 -27.25 -1.20
N PRO A 184 -4.31 -28.56 -1.04
CA PRO A 184 -4.33 -29.47 -2.18
C PRO A 184 -5.72 -29.37 -2.84
N GLU A 185 -5.74 -29.28 -4.18
CA GLU A 185 -6.99 -29.44 -4.93
C GLU A 185 -7.57 -30.81 -4.56
N GLU A 186 -8.81 -30.82 -4.06
CA GLU A 186 -9.52 -32.10 -3.87
C GLU A 186 -9.69 -32.74 -5.26
N GLU A 187 -9.15 -33.95 -5.45
CA GLU A 187 -9.30 -34.77 -6.66
C GLU A 187 -10.75 -35.24 -6.85
#